data_860462f0478c90331bf64dc2f606e485
#
_entry.id   860462f0478c90331bf64dc2f606e485
#
_cell.length_a   1.000
_cell.length_b   1.000
_cell.length_c   1.000
_cell.angle_alpha   90.00
_cell.angle_beta   90.00
_cell.angle_gamma   90.00
#
_symmetry.space_group_name_H-M   'P 1'
#
loop_
_entity.id
_entity.type
_entity.pdbx_description
1 polymer ?
#
loop_
_entity_poly.entity_id
_entity_poly.type
_entity_poly.pdbx_seq_one_letter_code
_entity_poly.pdbx_strand_id
1 'polypeptide(L)'
;MPTIEDQALAREWFYPLTLPSGRDLKSYHEGSLDRIHTTRLEMLSNALDARFGRDNSELSAVDLACHQGYFSYHLGRRGFGRVLGIDARENHINDATLLCQAMGIAQFSARLSDVHRLHELNLGRFDVVLCLGLIYHLEDPIGALRQARALCSGTCFIETQIVPGMSGSVDWGSYEFVRPLKGVFGIIDEMAETHAPEASVTGICLAPSLEGLVWILLSLIHI
;
A
#
# COMPACT_ATOMS: atom_id res chain seq x y z
N MET A 1 31.31 13.36 8.89
CA MET A 1 29.88 13.02 9.11
C MET A 1 29.62 11.71 8.39
N PRO A 2 28.74 10.82 8.90
CA PRO A 2 28.39 9.60 8.18
C PRO A 2 27.74 9.93 6.84
N THR A 3 28.04 9.13 5.82
CA THR A 3 27.40 9.27 4.50
C THR A 3 25.90 8.92 4.59
N ILE A 4 25.13 9.24 3.56
CA ILE A 4 23.71 8.87 3.52
C ILE A 4 23.53 7.34 3.54
N GLU A 5 24.41 6.59 2.88
CA GLU A 5 24.42 5.13 2.95
C GLU A 5 24.79 4.60 4.34
N ASP A 6 25.73 5.24 5.05
CA ASP A 6 26.05 4.83 6.42
C ASP A 6 24.88 5.06 7.38
N GLN A 7 24.09 6.11 7.15
CA GLN A 7 22.85 6.35 7.89
C GLN A 7 21.81 5.28 7.60
N ALA A 8 21.66 4.85 6.32
CA ALA A 8 20.75 3.77 5.94
C ALA A 8 21.18 2.43 6.56
N LEU A 9 22.47 2.12 6.59
CA LEU A 9 23.00 0.89 7.21
C LEU A 9 22.84 0.84 8.74
N ALA A 10 22.66 2.00 9.38
CA ALA A 10 22.41 2.09 10.81
C ALA A 10 20.94 1.90 11.20
N ARG A 11 20.05 1.67 10.21
CA ARG A 11 18.62 1.42 10.43
C ARG A 11 18.28 -0.06 10.30
N GLU A 12 17.16 -0.44 10.88
CA GLU A 12 16.52 -1.74 10.67
C GLU A 12 15.49 -1.63 9.55
N TRP A 13 15.50 -2.59 8.63
CA TRP A 13 14.65 -2.57 7.45
C TRP A 13 13.69 -3.75 7.43
N PHE A 14 12.48 -3.51 6.94
CA PHE A 14 11.53 -4.57 6.67
C PHE A 14 11.89 -5.34 5.40
N TYR A 15 12.38 -4.62 4.37
CA TYR A 15 12.75 -5.19 3.08
C TYR A 15 14.26 -5.25 2.91
N PRO A 16 14.82 -6.39 2.44
CA PRO A 16 16.23 -6.46 2.06
C PRO A 16 16.46 -5.68 0.77
N LEU A 17 17.51 -4.88 0.70
CA LEU A 17 17.91 -4.12 -0.47
C LEU A 17 19.43 -4.00 -0.52
N THR A 18 19.98 -3.88 -1.74
CA THR A 18 21.40 -3.59 -1.95
C THR A 18 21.58 -2.13 -2.33
N LEU A 19 22.40 -1.40 -1.58
CA LEU A 19 22.75 -0.01 -1.82
C LEU A 19 23.62 0.13 -3.09
N PRO A 20 23.71 1.33 -3.70
CA PRO A 20 24.58 1.57 -4.85
C PRO A 20 26.05 1.21 -4.62
N SER A 21 26.55 1.29 -3.40
CA SER A 21 27.90 0.85 -3.02
C SER A 21 28.09 -0.67 -3.01
N GLY A 22 27.05 -1.47 -3.19
CA GLY A 22 27.05 -2.92 -3.08
C GLY A 22 26.88 -3.44 -1.64
N ARG A 23 26.66 -2.56 -0.65
CA ARG A 23 26.37 -2.96 0.74
C ARG A 23 24.89 -3.31 0.89
N ASP A 24 24.59 -4.35 1.67
CA ASP A 24 23.22 -4.83 1.86
C ASP A 24 22.55 -4.22 3.08
N LEU A 25 21.32 -3.73 2.89
CA LEU A 25 20.38 -3.42 3.95
C LEU A 25 19.70 -4.73 4.35
N LYS A 26 19.86 -5.12 5.61
CA LYS A 26 19.33 -6.39 6.12
C LYS A 26 17.90 -6.20 6.62
N SER A 27 17.04 -7.14 6.21
CA SER A 27 15.69 -7.25 6.80
C SER A 27 15.77 -7.85 8.20
N TYR A 28 14.98 -7.33 9.14
CA TYR A 28 14.82 -7.92 10.47
C TYR A 28 13.95 -9.19 10.47
N HIS A 29 13.34 -9.55 9.34
CA HIS A 29 12.58 -10.79 9.18
C HIS A 29 13.41 -12.02 8.75
N GLU A 30 14.74 -11.92 8.71
CA GLU A 30 15.65 -13.04 8.42
C GLU A 30 15.26 -13.85 7.17
N GLY A 31 14.74 -13.19 6.13
CA GLY A 31 14.38 -13.81 4.86
C GLY A 31 13.04 -14.56 4.85
N SER A 32 12.32 -14.64 5.96
CA SER A 32 11.03 -15.37 6.04
C SER A 32 9.95 -14.79 5.10
N LEU A 33 10.04 -13.50 4.78
CA LEU A 33 9.10 -12.79 3.90
C LEU A 33 9.63 -12.51 2.50
N ASP A 34 10.89 -12.82 2.20
CA ASP A 34 11.55 -12.46 0.93
C ASP A 34 10.78 -12.95 -0.29
N ARG A 35 10.23 -14.16 -0.21
CA ARG A 35 9.43 -14.73 -1.30
C ARG A 35 8.13 -13.94 -1.55
N ILE A 36 7.50 -13.46 -0.49
CA ILE A 36 6.29 -12.63 -0.59
C ILE A 36 6.65 -11.29 -1.23
N HIS A 37 7.72 -10.65 -0.78
CA HIS A 37 8.19 -9.37 -1.31
C HIS A 37 8.55 -9.47 -2.79
N THR A 38 9.30 -10.51 -3.18
CA THR A 38 9.68 -10.75 -4.57
C THR A 38 8.45 -10.97 -5.44
N THR A 39 7.52 -11.82 -5.02
CA THR A 39 6.29 -12.10 -5.78
C THR A 39 5.44 -10.83 -5.96
N ARG A 40 5.26 -10.03 -4.91
CA ARG A 40 4.54 -8.75 -4.98
C ARG A 40 5.19 -7.81 -5.99
N LEU A 41 6.51 -7.67 -5.94
CA LEU A 41 7.24 -6.79 -6.84
C LEU A 41 7.17 -7.27 -8.30
N GLU A 42 7.30 -8.58 -8.55
CA GLU A 42 7.18 -9.17 -9.88
C GLU A 42 5.78 -8.95 -10.47
N MET A 43 4.73 -9.24 -9.68
CA MET A 43 3.35 -9.02 -10.12
C MET A 43 3.07 -7.55 -10.44
N LEU A 44 3.50 -6.63 -9.57
CA LEU A 44 3.36 -5.19 -9.80
C LEU A 44 4.13 -4.76 -11.05
N SER A 45 5.38 -5.20 -11.20
CA SER A 45 6.22 -4.85 -12.34
C SER A 45 5.61 -5.31 -13.66
N ASN A 46 5.14 -6.56 -13.73
CA ASN A 46 4.49 -7.11 -14.92
C ASN A 46 3.21 -6.35 -15.26
N ALA A 47 2.40 -5.98 -14.27
CA ALA A 47 1.19 -5.21 -14.48
C ALA A 47 1.47 -3.78 -14.96
N LEU A 48 2.50 -3.12 -14.41
CA LEU A 48 2.95 -1.80 -14.85
C LEU A 48 3.49 -1.85 -16.29
N ASP A 49 4.30 -2.87 -16.65
CA ASP A 49 4.82 -3.06 -18.01
C ASP A 49 3.70 -3.26 -19.02
N ALA A 50 2.72 -4.09 -18.68
CA ALA A 50 1.57 -4.35 -19.54
C ALA A 50 0.68 -3.11 -19.76
N ARG A 51 0.59 -2.23 -18.75
CA ARG A 51 -0.31 -1.07 -18.78
C ARG A 51 0.34 0.20 -19.33
N PHE A 52 1.60 0.47 -18.99
CA PHE A 52 2.28 1.75 -19.26
C PHE A 52 3.55 1.60 -20.11
N GLY A 53 4.04 0.38 -20.31
CA GLY A 53 5.31 0.15 -20.97
C GLY A 53 6.51 0.53 -20.08
N ARG A 54 7.63 0.89 -20.73
CA ARG A 54 8.90 1.13 -20.01
C ARG A 54 9.22 2.60 -19.76
N ASP A 55 8.66 3.50 -20.54
CA ASP A 55 8.84 4.94 -20.33
C ASP A 55 7.72 5.47 -19.45
N ASN A 56 8.08 5.85 -18.23
CA ASN A 56 7.15 6.36 -17.22
C ASN A 56 7.50 7.79 -16.79
N SER A 57 8.37 8.49 -17.53
CA SER A 57 8.91 9.79 -17.13
C SER A 57 7.86 10.89 -16.96
N GLU A 58 6.75 10.81 -17.69
CA GLU A 58 5.64 11.74 -17.60
C GLU A 58 4.56 11.30 -16.58
N LEU A 59 4.71 10.10 -16.02
CA LEU A 59 3.72 9.52 -15.12
C LEU A 59 4.01 9.86 -13.65
N SER A 60 2.93 9.99 -12.89
CA SER A 60 2.94 10.21 -11.45
C SER A 60 2.41 9.00 -10.69
N ALA A 61 3.04 8.69 -9.56
CA ALA A 61 2.60 7.60 -8.69
C ALA A 61 2.49 8.03 -7.24
N VAL A 62 1.52 7.46 -6.52
CA VAL A 62 1.40 7.57 -5.06
C VAL A 62 1.35 6.18 -4.44
N ASP A 63 2.09 6.01 -3.36
CA ASP A 63 2.21 4.78 -2.57
C ASP A 63 1.58 5.03 -1.20
N LEU A 64 0.38 4.46 -0.99
CA LEU A 64 -0.40 4.63 0.23
C LEU A 64 0.02 3.58 1.27
N ALA A 65 0.35 4.03 2.46
CA ALA A 65 1.06 3.28 3.49
C ALA A 65 2.41 2.76 2.97
N CYS A 66 3.24 3.69 2.50
CA CYS A 66 4.49 3.38 1.81
C CYS A 66 5.53 2.69 2.71
N HIS A 67 5.28 2.60 4.02
CA HIS A 67 6.19 2.02 5.00
C HIS A 67 7.59 2.66 4.86
N GLN A 68 8.66 1.87 4.81
CA GLN A 68 10.03 2.34 4.60
C GLN A 68 10.38 2.61 3.12
N GLY A 69 9.37 2.74 2.21
CA GLY A 69 9.55 3.22 0.85
C GLY A 69 9.99 2.18 -0.18
N TYR A 70 9.86 0.89 0.09
CA TYR A 70 10.30 -0.17 -0.85
C TYR A 70 9.64 -0.06 -2.23
N PHE A 71 8.33 -0.02 -2.31
CA PHE A 71 7.62 0.09 -3.59
C PHE A 71 7.80 1.48 -4.20
N SER A 72 7.84 2.54 -3.38
CA SER A 72 8.17 3.90 -3.83
C SER A 72 9.54 3.95 -4.51
N TYR A 73 10.56 3.31 -3.93
CA TYR A 73 11.89 3.17 -4.54
C TYR A 73 11.83 2.46 -5.90
N HIS A 74 11.09 1.35 -6.00
CA HIS A 74 10.97 0.62 -7.26
C HIS A 74 10.22 1.42 -8.34
N LEU A 75 9.21 2.22 -7.98
CA LEU A 75 8.57 3.17 -8.90
C LEU A 75 9.56 4.22 -9.39
N GLY A 76 10.36 4.79 -8.48
CA GLY A 76 11.42 5.75 -8.84
C GLY A 76 12.45 5.15 -9.79
N ARG A 77 12.91 3.92 -9.54
CA ARG A 77 13.83 3.18 -10.43
C ARG A 77 13.23 2.88 -11.81
N ARG A 78 11.92 2.73 -11.90
CA ARG A 78 11.22 2.58 -13.18
C ARG A 78 11.11 3.88 -13.97
N GLY A 79 11.60 5.00 -13.42
CA GLY A 79 11.62 6.30 -14.08
C GLY A 79 10.30 7.07 -14.00
N PHE A 80 9.42 6.79 -13.04
CA PHE A 80 8.27 7.67 -12.80
C PHE A 80 8.75 9.08 -12.52
N GLY A 81 8.15 10.09 -13.20
CA GLY A 81 8.57 11.49 -13.08
C GLY A 81 8.25 12.11 -11.71
N ARG A 82 7.25 11.55 -11.03
CA ARG A 82 6.86 11.94 -9.66
C ARG A 82 6.44 10.71 -8.87
N VAL A 83 7.02 10.53 -7.69
CA VAL A 83 6.64 9.48 -6.73
C VAL A 83 6.37 10.12 -5.37
N LEU A 84 5.19 9.87 -4.81
CA LEU A 84 4.80 10.34 -3.48
C LEU A 84 4.55 9.13 -2.57
N GLY A 85 5.30 9.01 -1.48
CA GLY A 85 5.00 8.07 -0.40
C GLY A 85 4.14 8.73 0.68
N ILE A 86 3.13 8.04 1.17
CA ILE A 86 2.30 8.49 2.28
C ILE A 86 2.24 7.39 3.34
N ASP A 87 2.48 7.76 4.58
CA ASP A 87 2.35 6.85 5.72
C ASP A 87 1.88 7.62 6.96
N ALA A 88 1.19 6.94 7.86
CA ALA A 88 0.71 7.54 9.11
C ALA A 88 1.79 7.57 10.20
N ARG A 89 2.92 6.91 10.00
CA ARG A 89 4.03 6.81 10.97
C ARG A 89 5.22 7.66 10.53
N GLU A 90 5.65 8.55 11.41
CA GLU A 90 6.76 9.46 11.14
C GLU A 90 8.09 8.73 10.90
N ASN A 91 8.34 7.64 11.64
CA ASN A 91 9.54 6.83 11.43
C ASN A 91 9.56 6.21 10.02
N HIS A 92 8.44 5.73 9.50
CA HIS A 92 8.35 5.19 8.13
C HIS A 92 8.62 6.27 7.08
N ILE A 93 8.08 7.47 7.26
CA ILE A 93 8.33 8.62 6.37
C ILE A 93 9.81 9.00 6.37
N ASN A 94 10.44 9.01 7.54
CA ASN A 94 11.86 9.32 7.67
C ASN A 94 12.73 8.23 7.01
N ASP A 95 12.40 6.96 7.21
CA ASP A 95 13.12 5.83 6.61
C ASP A 95 12.90 5.76 5.10
N ALA A 96 11.68 5.97 4.59
CA ALA A 96 11.39 6.03 3.16
C ALA A 96 12.17 7.16 2.46
N THR A 97 12.25 8.31 3.12
CA THR A 97 13.04 9.45 2.62
C THR A 97 14.54 9.10 2.58
N LEU A 98 15.06 8.52 3.66
CA LEU A 98 16.46 8.08 3.76
C LEU A 98 16.79 7.02 2.70
N LEU A 99 15.92 6.01 2.54
CA LEU A 99 16.10 4.96 1.52
C LEU A 99 16.18 5.56 0.12
N CYS A 100 15.19 6.36 -0.26
CA CYS A 100 15.13 6.94 -1.60
C CYS A 100 16.33 7.87 -1.87
N GLN A 101 16.78 8.63 -0.87
CA GLN A 101 18.00 9.44 -0.96
C GLN A 101 19.26 8.57 -1.13
N ALA A 102 19.42 7.52 -0.34
CA ALA A 102 20.55 6.60 -0.42
C ALA A 102 20.60 5.85 -1.78
N MET A 103 19.42 5.59 -2.35
CA MET A 103 19.25 4.94 -3.65
C MET A 103 19.28 5.91 -4.84
N GLY A 104 19.45 7.22 -4.61
CA GLY A 104 19.52 8.23 -5.68
C GLY A 104 18.18 8.53 -6.38
N ILE A 105 17.05 8.32 -5.73
CA ILE A 105 15.71 8.58 -6.26
C ILE A 105 15.32 10.04 -5.99
N ALA A 106 15.68 10.94 -6.88
CA ALA A 106 15.46 12.39 -6.71
C ALA A 106 14.00 12.82 -6.85
N GLN A 107 13.18 12.07 -7.61
CA GLN A 107 11.77 12.35 -7.87
C GLN A 107 10.81 11.88 -6.77
N PHE A 108 11.35 11.29 -5.69
CA PHE A 108 10.57 10.87 -4.52
C PHE A 108 10.32 12.03 -3.56
N SER A 109 9.13 12.06 -3.00
CA SER A 109 8.77 12.87 -1.84
C SER A 109 7.90 12.06 -0.89
N ALA A 110 7.86 12.45 0.38
CA ALA A 110 7.05 11.76 1.39
C ALA A 110 6.15 12.73 2.14
N ARG A 111 5.01 12.23 2.63
CA ARG A 111 4.05 12.97 3.46
C ARG A 111 3.53 12.10 4.60
N LEU A 112 3.62 12.62 5.80
CA LEU A 112 2.96 12.06 6.98
C LEU A 112 1.47 12.36 6.91
N SER A 113 0.64 11.34 6.80
CA SER A 113 -0.82 11.47 6.85
C SER A 113 -1.50 10.12 7.06
N ASP A 114 -2.65 10.14 7.71
CA ASP A 114 -3.61 9.04 7.72
C ASP A 114 -4.27 8.92 6.34
N VAL A 115 -4.44 7.67 5.87
CA VAL A 115 -5.08 7.37 4.57
C VAL A 115 -6.52 7.92 4.48
N HIS A 116 -7.24 8.03 5.59
CA HIS A 116 -8.61 8.57 5.61
C HIS A 116 -8.68 10.08 5.49
N ARG A 117 -7.54 10.78 5.63
CA ARG A 117 -7.44 12.25 5.63
C ARG A 117 -6.76 12.80 4.37
N LEU A 118 -6.55 12.01 3.34
CA LEU A 118 -5.83 12.44 2.12
C LEU A 118 -6.52 13.59 1.39
N HIS A 119 -7.84 13.69 1.48
CA HIS A 119 -8.62 14.80 0.92
C HIS A 119 -8.24 16.17 1.49
N GLU A 120 -7.64 16.22 2.69
CA GLU A 120 -7.18 17.46 3.32
C GLU A 120 -5.88 18.00 2.69
N LEU A 121 -5.12 17.15 2.01
CA LEU A 121 -3.77 17.46 1.52
C LEU A 121 -3.74 18.12 0.14
N ASN A 122 -4.86 18.17 -0.58
CA ASN A 122 -4.94 18.74 -1.94
C ASN A 122 -3.86 18.22 -2.90
N LEU A 123 -3.63 16.90 -2.92
CA LEU A 123 -2.52 16.25 -3.63
C LEU A 123 -2.68 16.21 -5.15
N GLY A 124 -3.88 16.48 -5.66
CA GLY A 124 -4.26 16.23 -7.05
C GLY A 124 -4.48 14.74 -7.32
N ARG A 125 -4.33 14.33 -8.58
CA ARG A 125 -4.53 12.93 -9.01
C ARG A 125 -3.22 12.35 -9.54
N PHE A 126 -3.12 11.04 -9.52
CA PHE A 126 -1.95 10.28 -9.93
C PHE A 126 -2.33 9.24 -10.97
N ASP A 127 -1.43 8.97 -11.91
CA ASP A 127 -1.62 7.96 -12.94
C ASP A 127 -1.58 6.55 -12.34
N VAL A 128 -0.81 6.36 -11.29
CA VAL A 128 -0.71 5.11 -10.53
C VAL A 128 -0.93 5.37 -9.05
N VAL A 129 -1.82 4.58 -8.44
CA VAL A 129 -2.03 4.54 -6.99
C VAL A 129 -1.71 3.13 -6.50
N LEU A 130 -0.79 3.00 -5.56
CA LEU A 130 -0.53 1.75 -4.85
C LEU A 130 -1.27 1.76 -3.51
N CYS A 131 -1.97 0.67 -3.23
CA CYS A 131 -2.63 0.37 -1.97
C CYS A 131 -2.32 -1.09 -1.64
N LEU A 132 -1.07 -1.34 -1.24
CA LEU A 132 -0.51 -2.68 -1.07
C LEU A 132 -0.30 -2.96 0.41
N GLY A 133 -0.87 -4.07 0.90
CA GLY A 133 -0.73 -4.45 2.29
C GLY A 133 -1.39 -3.50 3.30
N LEU A 134 -2.41 -2.73 2.90
CA LEU A 134 -2.95 -1.68 3.75
C LEU A 134 -4.34 -1.99 4.33
N ILE A 135 -5.31 -2.33 3.46
CA ILE A 135 -6.73 -2.25 3.86
C ILE A 135 -7.14 -3.24 4.95
N TYR A 136 -6.42 -4.35 5.07
CA TYR A 136 -6.69 -5.35 6.12
C TYR A 136 -6.10 -4.98 7.50
N HIS A 137 -5.39 -3.84 7.61
CA HIS A 137 -4.95 -3.22 8.86
C HIS A 137 -5.88 -2.10 9.33
N LEU A 138 -7.02 -1.90 8.65
CA LEU A 138 -7.87 -0.74 8.89
C LEU A 138 -9.23 -1.15 9.46
N GLU A 139 -9.73 -0.31 10.36
CA GLU A 139 -11.09 -0.34 10.86
C GLU A 139 -12.11 0.14 9.80
N ASP A 140 -11.71 1.09 8.94
CA ASP A 140 -12.51 1.55 7.78
C ASP A 140 -11.78 1.33 6.45
N PRO A 141 -11.72 0.09 5.94
CA PRO A 141 -11.10 -0.19 4.64
C PRO A 141 -11.85 0.45 3.47
N ILE A 142 -13.16 0.65 3.57
CA ILE A 142 -13.97 1.27 2.51
C ILE A 142 -13.64 2.76 2.39
N GLY A 143 -13.48 3.46 3.48
CA GLY A 143 -13.03 4.86 3.50
C GLY A 143 -11.67 5.03 2.83
N ALA A 144 -10.72 4.15 3.14
CA ALA A 144 -9.40 4.14 2.50
C ALA A 144 -9.48 3.89 0.98
N LEU A 145 -10.29 2.93 0.54
CA LEU A 145 -10.53 2.67 -0.90
C LEU A 145 -11.17 3.87 -1.61
N ARG A 146 -12.05 4.63 -0.96
CA ARG A 146 -12.61 5.89 -1.51
C ARG A 146 -11.52 6.94 -1.70
N GLN A 147 -10.61 7.10 -0.75
CA GLN A 147 -9.47 8.01 -0.87
C GLN A 147 -8.55 7.58 -2.02
N ALA A 148 -8.19 6.29 -2.11
CA ALA A 148 -7.39 5.75 -3.20
C ALA A 148 -8.06 6.03 -4.56
N ARG A 149 -9.37 5.79 -4.68
CA ARG A 149 -10.15 6.09 -5.89
C ARG A 149 -10.13 7.57 -6.25
N ALA A 150 -10.28 8.46 -5.27
CA ALA A 150 -10.29 9.91 -5.48
C ALA A 150 -8.94 10.40 -6.04
N LEU A 151 -7.83 9.84 -5.57
CA LEU A 151 -6.49 10.17 -6.05
C LEU A 151 -6.13 9.53 -7.40
N CYS A 152 -6.88 8.51 -7.88
CA CYS A 152 -6.52 7.76 -9.06
C CYS A 152 -7.10 8.38 -10.34
N SER A 153 -6.23 8.74 -11.30
CA SER A 153 -6.61 9.12 -12.67
C SER A 153 -6.44 7.99 -13.67
N GLY A 154 -5.58 7.02 -13.38
CA GLY A 154 -5.24 5.91 -14.27
C GLY A 154 -5.53 4.55 -13.66
N THR A 155 -4.55 3.95 -13.00
CA THR A 155 -4.66 2.59 -12.43
C THR A 155 -4.37 2.57 -10.94
N CYS A 156 -5.27 1.92 -10.18
CA CYS A 156 -5.05 1.64 -8.76
C CYS A 156 -4.74 0.15 -8.58
N PHE A 157 -3.61 -0.16 -7.96
CA PHE A 157 -3.22 -1.51 -7.58
C PHE A 157 -3.56 -1.73 -6.12
N ILE A 158 -4.35 -2.77 -5.85
CA ILE A 158 -4.77 -3.13 -4.50
C ILE A 158 -4.32 -4.55 -4.21
N GLU A 159 -3.61 -4.72 -3.11
CA GLU A 159 -3.23 -6.03 -2.58
C GLU A 159 -3.64 -6.08 -1.12
N THR A 160 -4.29 -7.18 -0.73
CA THR A 160 -4.82 -7.36 0.63
C THR A 160 -4.96 -8.83 0.98
N GLN A 161 -4.99 -9.11 2.28
CA GLN A 161 -5.49 -10.38 2.78
C GLN A 161 -6.99 -10.48 2.53
N ILE A 162 -7.47 -11.71 2.34
CA ILE A 162 -8.88 -12.02 2.17
C ILE A 162 -9.33 -13.07 3.19
N VAL A 163 -10.59 -13.00 3.57
CA VAL A 163 -11.25 -14.03 4.38
C VAL A 163 -12.13 -14.91 3.48
N PRO A 164 -12.51 -16.13 3.94
CA PRO A 164 -13.46 -16.97 3.22
C PRO A 164 -14.76 -16.23 2.90
N GLY A 165 -15.27 -16.44 1.69
CA GLY A 165 -16.52 -15.84 1.24
C GLY A 165 -17.74 -16.46 1.93
N MET A 166 -18.82 -15.70 1.98
CA MET A 166 -20.14 -16.17 2.40
C MET A 166 -21.15 -15.77 1.32
N SER A 167 -22.01 -16.71 0.93
CA SER A 167 -23.10 -16.50 -0.02
C SER A 167 -24.45 -16.70 0.65
N GLY A 168 -25.49 -16.17 0.04
CA GLY A 168 -26.86 -16.27 0.54
C GLY A 168 -27.62 -14.98 0.37
N SER A 169 -28.64 -14.80 1.20
CA SER A 169 -29.46 -13.60 1.25
C SER A 169 -29.73 -13.20 2.69
N VAL A 170 -29.93 -11.92 2.92
CA VAL A 170 -30.38 -11.39 4.21
C VAL A 170 -31.86 -11.09 4.09
N ASP A 171 -32.65 -11.73 4.94
CA ASP A 171 -34.07 -11.43 5.14
C ASP A 171 -34.20 -10.35 6.23
N TRP A 172 -34.82 -9.24 5.90
CA TRP A 172 -35.00 -8.11 6.78
C TRP A 172 -36.36 -8.14 7.51
N GLY A 173 -37.03 -9.31 7.50
CA GLY A 173 -38.35 -9.48 8.11
C GLY A 173 -39.49 -8.87 7.29
N SER A 174 -39.23 -8.50 6.04
CA SER A 174 -40.26 -8.04 5.09
C SER A 174 -40.16 -8.89 3.82
N TYR A 175 -41.25 -9.52 3.42
CA TYR A 175 -41.29 -10.39 2.26
C TYR A 175 -40.87 -9.74 0.92
N GLU A 176 -40.79 -8.42 0.89
CA GLU A 176 -40.40 -7.65 -0.30
C GLU A 176 -38.91 -7.34 -0.38
N PHE A 177 -38.11 -7.61 0.67
CA PHE A 177 -36.73 -7.12 0.78
C PHE A 177 -35.70 -8.19 1.12
N VAL A 178 -35.72 -9.30 0.41
CA VAL A 178 -34.60 -10.25 0.44
C VAL A 178 -33.44 -9.69 -0.41
N ARG A 179 -32.31 -9.43 0.23
CA ARG A 179 -31.12 -8.87 -0.44
C ARG A 179 -30.04 -9.92 -0.60
N PRO A 180 -29.48 -10.12 -1.80
CA PRO A 180 -28.36 -11.04 -1.96
C PRO A 180 -27.12 -10.51 -1.24
N LEU A 181 -26.46 -11.38 -0.48
CA LEU A 181 -25.17 -11.08 0.12
C LEU A 181 -24.10 -11.05 -0.97
N LYS A 182 -23.32 -9.96 -1.04
CA LYS A 182 -22.28 -9.76 -2.05
C LYS A 182 -20.88 -10.07 -1.54
N GLY A 183 -20.74 -10.34 -0.26
CA GLY A 183 -19.49 -10.66 0.41
C GLY A 183 -19.57 -10.28 1.88
N VAL A 184 -18.47 -10.50 2.58
CA VAL A 184 -18.37 -10.23 4.03
C VAL A 184 -17.04 -9.54 4.33
N PHE A 185 -16.97 -8.92 5.51
CA PHE A 185 -15.74 -8.55 6.19
C PHE A 185 -15.57 -9.41 7.42
N GLY A 186 -14.40 -10.02 7.57
CA GLY A 186 -13.98 -10.65 8.80
C GLY A 186 -13.35 -9.63 9.73
N ILE A 187 -13.70 -9.68 11.01
CA ILE A 187 -13.02 -8.89 12.04
C ILE A 187 -11.76 -9.64 12.45
N ILE A 188 -10.62 -8.94 12.43
CA ILE A 188 -9.32 -9.47 12.83
C ILE A 188 -8.86 -8.68 14.06
N ASP A 189 -8.43 -9.39 15.09
CA ASP A 189 -7.72 -8.81 16.22
C ASP A 189 -6.24 -8.63 15.83
N GLU A 190 -5.85 -7.40 15.58
CA GLU A 190 -4.50 -7.05 15.21
C GLU A 190 -3.85 -6.20 16.30
N MET A 191 -3.68 -6.81 17.47
CA MET A 191 -3.00 -6.18 18.59
C MET A 191 -1.47 -6.19 18.39
N ALA A 192 -0.77 -5.38 19.18
CA ALA A 192 0.69 -5.28 19.13
C ALA A 192 1.40 -6.65 19.35
N GLU A 193 0.77 -7.55 20.10
CA GLU A 193 1.29 -8.90 20.35
C GLU A 193 1.21 -9.82 19.13
N THR A 194 0.33 -9.53 18.19
CA THR A 194 0.13 -10.33 16.98
C THR A 194 0.88 -9.77 15.77
N HIS A 195 1.09 -8.46 15.68
CA HIS A 195 1.65 -7.78 14.50
C HIS A 195 2.70 -6.72 14.80
N ALA A 196 3.10 -6.57 16.06
CA ALA A 196 4.19 -5.69 16.53
C ALA A 196 4.18 -4.29 15.87
N PRO A 197 5.26 -3.80 15.22
CA PRO A 197 5.31 -2.41 14.75
C PRO A 197 4.34 -2.08 13.60
N GLU A 198 3.81 -3.09 12.90
CA GLU A 198 2.89 -2.94 11.77
C GLU A 198 1.42 -3.03 12.20
N ALA A 199 1.13 -3.31 13.48
CA ALA A 199 -0.23 -3.47 13.99
C ALA A 199 -1.11 -2.24 13.74
N SER A 200 -2.42 -2.49 13.61
CA SER A 200 -3.44 -1.44 13.57
C SER A 200 -3.35 -0.52 14.79
N VAL A 201 -3.59 0.78 14.56
CA VAL A 201 -3.62 1.77 15.64
C VAL A 201 -4.76 1.51 16.63
N THR A 202 -5.87 0.94 16.17
CA THR A 202 -7.08 0.67 16.98
C THR A 202 -7.19 -0.77 17.46
N GLY A 203 -6.35 -1.69 16.93
CA GLY A 203 -6.42 -3.12 17.17
C GLY A 203 -7.57 -3.83 16.46
N ILE A 204 -8.47 -3.09 15.80
CA ILE A 204 -9.60 -3.65 15.04
C ILE A 204 -9.30 -3.51 13.56
N CYS A 205 -9.33 -4.64 12.85
CA CYS A 205 -9.09 -4.69 11.41
C CYS A 205 -10.19 -5.45 10.70
N LEU A 206 -10.49 -5.04 9.47
CA LEU A 206 -11.53 -5.64 8.64
C LEU A 206 -10.92 -6.16 7.35
N ALA A 207 -10.84 -7.49 7.21
CA ALA A 207 -10.42 -8.11 5.95
C ALA A 207 -11.63 -8.52 5.10
N PRO A 208 -11.67 -8.17 3.81
CA PRO A 208 -12.78 -8.49 2.92
C PRO A 208 -12.73 -9.95 2.44
N SER A 209 -13.89 -10.50 2.08
CA SER A 209 -13.91 -11.63 1.13
C SER A 209 -13.61 -11.13 -0.28
N LEU A 210 -13.10 -12.02 -1.16
CA LEU A 210 -12.77 -11.64 -2.54
C LEU A 210 -13.98 -11.05 -3.29
N GLU A 211 -15.13 -11.70 -3.19
CA GLU A 211 -16.38 -11.27 -3.84
C GLU A 211 -16.83 -9.91 -3.30
N GLY A 212 -16.73 -9.70 -1.98
CA GLY A 212 -17.03 -8.42 -1.33
C GLY A 212 -16.14 -7.31 -1.82
N LEU A 213 -14.83 -7.56 -1.88
CA LEU A 213 -13.86 -6.59 -2.38
C LEU A 213 -14.16 -6.23 -3.85
N VAL A 214 -14.34 -7.21 -4.72
CA VAL A 214 -14.65 -7.00 -6.15
C VAL A 214 -15.93 -6.17 -6.30
N TRP A 215 -16.97 -6.50 -5.54
CA TRP A 215 -18.23 -5.76 -5.60
C TRP A 215 -18.09 -4.30 -5.17
N ILE A 216 -17.32 -4.04 -4.09
CA ILE A 216 -17.02 -2.68 -3.62
C ILE A 216 -16.25 -1.91 -4.68
N LEU A 217 -15.19 -2.49 -5.25
CA LEU A 217 -14.36 -1.82 -6.25
C LEU A 217 -15.17 -1.46 -7.50
N LEU A 218 -16.01 -2.38 -8.00
CA LEU A 218 -16.91 -2.09 -9.12
C LEU A 218 -17.91 -0.98 -8.79
N SER A 219 -18.41 -0.95 -7.54
CA SER A 219 -19.31 0.13 -7.10
C SER A 219 -18.60 1.49 -7.04
N LEU A 220 -17.32 1.53 -6.64
CA LEU A 220 -16.54 2.76 -6.57
C LEU A 220 -16.14 3.31 -7.95
N ILE A 221 -16.09 2.47 -8.98
CA ILE A 221 -15.79 2.92 -10.36
C ILE A 221 -16.96 3.74 -10.93
N HIS A 222 -18.18 3.48 -10.49
CA HIS A 222 -19.40 4.11 -11.01
C HIS A 222 -19.84 5.36 -10.21
N ILE A 223 -19.08 5.75 -9.18
CA ILE A 223 -19.26 6.98 -8.42
C ILE A 223 -18.21 8.00 -8.92
#